data_4162fdb447743552c28f8a35d0f0da0a
#
_entry.id   4162fdb447743552c28f8a35d0f0da0a
#
_cell.length_a   1.000
_cell.length_b   1.000
_cell.length_c   1.000
_cell.angle_alpha   90.00
_cell.angle_beta   90.00
_cell.angle_gamma   90.00
#
_symmetry.space_group_name_H-M   'P 1'
#
loop_
_entity.id
_entity.type
_entity.pdbx_description
1 polymer ?
#
loop_
_entity_poly.entity_id
_entity_poly.type
_entity_poly.pdbx_seq_one_letter_code
_entity_poly.pdbx_strand_id
1 'polypeptide(L)'
;TKFQKGFLTRQELDEFIEETEDIDFIDRKYNQLSHFRSILARLDDLSFVNYHPHGQCLHFKEYADEQFPDRWKHEGRDPYLQGRYRSLLIQEVKEKCGSVQCMVSANTGNCIASHMKPFSRCTKDEAYDENNGIYISEEIDYHFDKGRISFNDDGTIIFGKDFPDDQKDNFKDFCINSIFLNERRLKYLDFHRKSVMENK
;
A
#
# COMPACT_ATOMS: atom_id res chain seq x y z
N THR A 1 -14.41 32.67 -8.24
CA THR A 1 -14.52 31.38 -7.53
C THR A 1 -13.17 31.06 -6.89
N LYS A 2 -13.13 30.64 -5.61
CA LYS A 2 -11.87 30.34 -4.87
C LYS A 2 -11.02 29.27 -5.56
N PHE A 3 -11.57 28.44 -6.44
CA PHE A 3 -10.86 27.39 -7.19
C PHE A 3 -10.25 27.81 -8.54
N GLN A 4 -10.18 29.11 -8.88
CA GLN A 4 -9.64 29.56 -10.17
C GLN A 4 -8.16 29.18 -10.40
N LYS A 5 -7.38 28.98 -9.34
CA LYS A 5 -5.98 28.54 -9.41
C LYS A 5 -5.79 27.02 -9.38
N GLY A 6 -6.87 26.23 -9.40
CA GLY A 6 -6.84 24.77 -9.43
C GLY A 6 -6.56 24.08 -8.08
N PHE A 7 -6.31 24.85 -7.01
CA PHE A 7 -6.11 24.29 -5.66
C PHE A 7 -6.55 25.28 -4.57
N LEU A 8 -6.77 24.75 -3.35
CA LEU A 8 -6.95 25.51 -2.12
C LEU A 8 -5.82 25.17 -1.14
N THR A 9 -5.23 26.18 -0.55
CA THR A 9 -4.34 26.00 0.60
C THR A 9 -5.14 25.55 1.81
N ARG A 10 -4.45 25.03 2.83
CA ARG A 10 -5.11 24.62 4.08
C ARG A 10 -5.86 25.79 4.72
N GLN A 11 -5.26 26.96 4.75
CA GLN A 11 -5.85 28.17 5.32
C GLN A 11 -7.11 28.59 4.55
N GLU A 12 -7.05 28.62 3.21
CA GLU A 12 -8.21 28.98 2.37
C GLU A 12 -9.36 27.97 2.49
N LEU A 13 -9.03 26.68 2.71
CA LEU A 13 -10.04 25.65 2.95
C LEU A 13 -10.71 25.84 4.32
N ASP A 14 -9.92 26.15 5.35
CA ASP A 14 -10.44 26.43 6.69
C ASP A 14 -11.31 27.68 6.70
N GLU A 15 -10.87 28.79 6.08
CA GLU A 15 -11.65 30.01 5.90
C GLU A 15 -12.96 29.78 5.13
N PHE A 16 -12.92 28.93 4.08
CA PHE A 16 -14.13 28.58 3.32
C PHE A 16 -15.14 27.82 4.16
N ILE A 17 -14.68 26.93 5.04
CA ILE A 17 -15.56 26.17 5.95
C ILE A 17 -16.16 27.10 7.02
N GLU A 18 -15.38 28.05 7.54
CA GLU A 18 -15.83 29.04 8.53
C GLU A 18 -16.83 30.04 7.95
N GLU A 19 -16.72 30.41 6.68
CA GLU A 19 -17.66 31.32 5.99
C GLU A 19 -19.02 30.68 5.69
N THR A 20 -19.15 29.36 5.79
CA THR A 20 -20.44 28.67 5.59
C THR A 20 -21.24 28.69 6.90
N GLU A 21 -22.02 29.77 7.11
CA GLU A 21 -22.76 30.10 8.34
C GLU A 21 -23.74 29.02 8.86
N ASP A 22 -24.07 28.01 8.07
CA ASP A 22 -25.04 26.97 8.42
C ASP A 22 -24.44 25.71 9.06
N ILE A 23 -23.14 25.70 9.30
CA ILE A 23 -22.50 24.51 9.88
C ILE A 23 -22.09 24.79 11.33
N ASP A 24 -22.96 24.40 12.26
CA ASP A 24 -22.77 24.38 13.73
C ASP A 24 -21.59 23.47 14.16
N PHE A 25 -20.49 23.50 13.40
CA PHE A 25 -19.34 22.60 13.56
C PHE A 25 -18.29 23.12 14.53
N ILE A 26 -18.27 24.44 14.75
CA ILE A 26 -17.16 25.12 15.41
C ILE A 26 -17.21 24.99 16.92
N ASP A 27 -18.39 24.88 17.51
CA ASP A 27 -18.60 24.85 18.97
C ASP A 27 -18.58 23.45 19.60
N ARG A 28 -18.29 22.39 18.84
CA ARG A 28 -18.28 21.04 19.39
C ARG A 28 -16.87 20.63 19.87
N LYS A 29 -16.83 19.90 20.97
CA LYS A 29 -15.68 19.42 21.72
C LYS A 29 -14.65 18.59 20.90
N TYR A 30 -14.92 18.29 19.63
CA TYR A 30 -14.07 17.52 18.72
C TYR A 30 -13.77 18.32 17.46
N ASN A 31 -12.50 18.34 17.04
CA ASN A 31 -12.04 19.00 15.83
C ASN A 31 -12.64 18.31 14.59
N GLN A 32 -13.80 18.80 14.14
CA GLN A 32 -14.52 18.26 12.98
C GLN A 32 -13.86 18.61 11.66
N LEU A 33 -12.98 19.64 11.60
CA LEU A 33 -12.19 19.98 10.43
C LEU A 33 -11.31 18.82 9.97
N SER A 34 -10.68 18.11 10.90
CA SER A 34 -9.88 16.92 10.56
C SER A 34 -10.72 15.79 9.99
N HIS A 35 -11.95 15.65 10.49
CA HIS A 35 -12.90 14.64 9.99
C HIS A 35 -13.41 15.01 8.59
N PHE A 36 -13.74 16.27 8.37
CA PHE A 36 -14.15 16.78 7.06
C PHE A 36 -13.05 16.62 6.01
N ARG A 37 -11.79 16.95 6.37
CA ARG A 37 -10.64 16.70 5.50
C ARG A 37 -10.47 15.21 5.17
N SER A 38 -10.70 14.33 6.13
CA SER A 38 -10.66 12.87 5.90
C SER A 38 -11.75 12.42 4.92
N ILE A 39 -12.92 13.07 4.93
CA ILE A 39 -13.98 12.81 3.97
C ILE A 39 -13.57 13.31 2.59
N LEU A 40 -13.09 14.55 2.48
CA LEU A 40 -12.64 15.11 1.21
C LEU A 40 -11.51 14.29 0.58
N ALA A 41 -10.58 13.76 1.39
CA ALA A 41 -9.49 12.91 0.92
C ALA A 41 -9.97 11.55 0.35
N ARG A 42 -11.22 11.16 0.61
CA ARG A 42 -11.83 9.92 0.10
C ARG A 42 -12.67 10.13 -1.15
N LEU A 43 -12.91 11.36 -1.55
CA LEU A 43 -13.60 11.65 -2.80
C LEU A 43 -12.67 11.37 -3.97
N ASP A 44 -13.18 10.62 -4.95
CA ASP A 44 -12.39 10.16 -6.10
C ASP A 44 -11.80 11.31 -6.92
N ASP A 45 -12.46 12.46 -6.92
CA ASP A 45 -12.08 13.63 -7.71
C ASP A 45 -11.15 14.61 -6.98
N LEU A 46 -10.88 14.39 -5.69
CA LEU A 46 -10.07 15.29 -4.85
C LEU A 46 -8.82 14.61 -4.31
N SER A 47 -7.79 15.40 -4.06
CA SER A 47 -6.54 14.95 -3.50
C SER A 47 -5.87 16.04 -2.67
N PHE A 48 -5.29 15.66 -1.52
CA PHE A 48 -4.43 16.53 -0.75
C PHE A 48 -2.97 16.34 -1.17
N VAL A 49 -2.31 17.42 -1.54
CA VAL A 49 -0.91 17.42 -1.99
C VAL A 49 -0.10 18.38 -1.16
N ASN A 50 1.10 17.98 -0.74
CA ASN A 50 2.06 18.91 -0.15
C ASN A 50 2.68 19.77 -1.24
N TYR A 51 2.36 21.05 -1.22
CA TYR A 51 2.81 22.02 -2.22
C TYR A 51 3.66 23.10 -1.55
N HIS A 52 4.97 22.99 -1.68
CA HIS A 52 5.87 24.01 -1.14
C HIS A 52 5.76 25.32 -1.96
N PRO A 53 5.61 26.51 -1.34
CA PRO A 53 5.72 26.79 0.09
C PRO A 53 4.40 26.73 0.90
N HIS A 54 3.29 26.37 0.28
CA HIS A 54 1.94 26.50 0.85
C HIS A 54 1.53 25.36 1.79
N GLY A 55 2.40 24.35 2.00
CA GLY A 55 2.06 23.19 2.79
C GLY A 55 1.05 22.28 2.09
N GLN A 56 0.15 21.65 2.84
CA GLN A 56 -0.85 20.75 2.30
C GLN A 56 -1.99 21.53 1.63
N CYS A 57 -2.24 21.28 0.36
CA CYS A 57 -3.28 21.92 -0.45
C CYS A 57 -4.27 20.87 -0.97
N LEU A 58 -5.54 21.25 -1.11
CA LEU A 58 -6.58 20.46 -1.76
C LEU A 58 -6.60 20.75 -3.26
N HIS A 59 -6.49 19.71 -4.09
CA HIS A 59 -6.53 19.80 -5.54
C HIS A 59 -7.62 18.91 -6.13
N PHE A 60 -8.10 19.25 -7.33
CA PHE A 60 -8.74 18.25 -8.19
C PHE A 60 -7.68 17.21 -8.58
N LYS A 61 -8.06 15.93 -8.52
CA LYS A 61 -7.14 14.81 -8.74
C LYS A 61 -6.53 14.83 -10.14
N GLU A 62 -7.34 15.11 -11.16
CA GLU A 62 -6.88 15.23 -12.54
C GLU A 62 -5.76 16.27 -12.67
N TYR A 63 -5.96 17.48 -12.13
CA TYR A 63 -4.96 18.52 -12.11
C TYR A 63 -3.70 18.12 -11.32
N ALA A 64 -3.89 17.49 -10.18
CA ALA A 64 -2.77 17.06 -9.35
C ALA A 64 -1.96 15.93 -9.97
N ASP A 65 -2.60 14.99 -10.68
CA ASP A 65 -1.92 13.91 -11.39
C ASP A 65 -1.11 14.43 -12.58
N GLU A 66 -1.61 15.49 -13.27
CA GLU A 66 -0.91 16.15 -14.37
C GLU A 66 0.31 16.95 -13.89
N GLN A 67 0.15 17.75 -12.84
CA GLN A 67 1.22 18.64 -12.35
C GLN A 67 2.25 17.92 -11.48
N PHE A 68 1.84 16.83 -10.79
CA PHE A 68 2.67 16.09 -9.84
C PHE A 68 2.53 14.58 -10.04
N PRO A 69 3.03 14.02 -11.15
CA PRO A 69 2.83 12.60 -11.50
C PRO A 69 3.41 11.62 -10.45
N ASP A 70 4.43 12.02 -9.71
CA ASP A 70 5.08 11.21 -8.66
C ASP A 70 4.65 11.58 -7.23
N ARG A 71 3.65 12.45 -7.06
CA ARG A 71 3.23 12.96 -5.73
C ARG A 71 2.88 11.85 -4.75
N TRP A 72 2.24 10.77 -5.22
CA TRP A 72 1.83 9.64 -4.40
C TRP A 72 3.00 8.97 -3.65
N LYS A 73 4.23 9.07 -4.18
CA LYS A 73 5.45 8.59 -3.51
C LYS A 73 5.85 9.47 -2.33
N HIS A 74 5.54 10.76 -2.39
CA HIS A 74 5.86 11.75 -1.35
C HIS A 74 4.77 11.86 -0.28
N GLU A 75 3.53 11.57 -0.64
CA GLU A 75 2.38 11.57 0.29
C GLU A 75 2.36 10.35 1.21
N GLY A 76 3.21 9.36 0.93
CA GLY A 76 3.22 8.10 1.64
C GLY A 76 2.10 7.15 1.18
N ARG A 77 1.92 6.07 1.92
CA ARG A 77 0.87 5.08 1.61
C ARG A 77 -0.49 5.66 1.97
N ASP A 78 -1.40 5.70 0.99
CA ASP A 78 -2.80 6.04 1.24
C ASP A 78 -3.43 4.96 2.14
N PRO A 79 -3.91 5.31 3.35
CA PRO A 79 -4.43 4.32 4.31
C PRO A 79 -5.65 3.56 3.78
N TYR A 80 -6.50 4.21 2.97
CA TYR A 80 -7.66 3.58 2.38
C TYR A 80 -7.27 2.57 1.31
N LEU A 81 -6.40 2.97 0.36
CA LEU A 81 -5.92 2.08 -0.70
C LEU A 81 -5.08 0.92 -0.12
N GLN A 82 -4.31 1.18 0.93
CA GLN A 82 -3.57 0.15 1.64
C GLN A 82 -4.50 -0.84 2.35
N GLY A 83 -5.58 -0.34 2.96
CA GLY A 83 -6.62 -1.18 3.56
C GLY A 83 -7.35 -2.04 2.52
N ARG A 84 -7.69 -1.44 1.37
CA ARG A 84 -8.29 -2.15 0.24
C ARG A 84 -7.38 -3.24 -0.33
N TYR A 85 -6.12 -2.91 -0.58
CA TYR A 85 -5.10 -3.86 -1.03
C TYR A 85 -4.99 -5.08 -0.10
N ARG A 86 -4.89 -4.83 1.22
CA ARG A 86 -4.90 -5.91 2.22
C ARG A 86 -6.18 -6.73 2.18
N SER A 87 -7.34 -6.08 2.06
CA SER A 87 -8.64 -6.76 2.01
C SER A 87 -8.79 -7.65 0.79
N LEU A 88 -8.28 -7.25 -0.38
CA LEU A 88 -8.29 -8.05 -1.60
C LEU A 88 -7.45 -9.32 -1.43
N LEU A 89 -6.26 -9.23 -0.84
CA LEU A 89 -5.42 -10.39 -0.55
C LEU A 89 -6.07 -11.36 0.44
N ILE A 90 -6.69 -10.84 1.50
CA ILE A 90 -7.42 -11.66 2.48
C ILE A 90 -8.61 -12.36 1.81
N GLN A 91 -9.35 -11.63 0.95
CA GLN A 91 -10.47 -12.19 0.20
C GLN A 91 -10.01 -13.31 -0.72
N GLU A 92 -8.94 -13.10 -1.50
CA GLU A 92 -8.35 -14.12 -2.37
C GLU A 92 -8.01 -15.40 -1.59
N VAL A 93 -7.33 -15.26 -0.45
CA VAL A 93 -6.98 -16.42 0.39
C VAL A 93 -8.23 -17.13 0.89
N LYS A 94 -9.22 -16.40 1.39
CA LYS A 94 -10.47 -16.97 1.89
C LYS A 94 -11.25 -17.70 0.81
N GLU A 95 -11.31 -17.14 -0.40
CA GLU A 95 -12.00 -17.77 -1.54
C GLU A 95 -11.31 -19.04 -2.00
N LYS A 96 -9.98 -19.05 -2.04
CA LYS A 96 -9.21 -20.21 -2.53
C LYS A 96 -8.99 -21.29 -1.48
N CYS A 97 -8.91 -20.94 -0.20
CA CYS A 97 -8.57 -21.87 0.88
C CYS A 97 -9.73 -22.14 1.86
N GLY A 98 -10.85 -21.41 1.76
CA GLY A 98 -11.98 -21.50 2.69
C GLY A 98 -11.75 -20.81 4.04
N SER A 99 -10.52 -20.44 4.38
CA SER A 99 -10.13 -19.74 5.62
C SER A 99 -9.02 -18.75 5.35
N VAL A 100 -8.85 -17.74 6.24
CA VAL A 100 -7.76 -16.77 6.14
C VAL A 100 -6.49 -17.38 6.73
N GLN A 101 -5.48 -17.57 5.90
CA GLN A 101 -4.21 -18.21 6.25
C GLN A 101 -3.04 -17.68 5.43
N CYS A 102 -1.82 -17.96 5.86
CA CYS A 102 -0.60 -17.66 5.13
C CYS A 102 -0.56 -18.39 3.78
N MET A 103 -0.24 -17.69 2.69
CA MET A 103 -0.12 -18.28 1.35
C MET A 103 1.04 -19.28 1.22
N VAL A 104 1.99 -19.25 2.18
CA VAL A 104 3.20 -20.08 2.17
C VAL A 104 3.13 -21.20 3.18
N SER A 105 2.89 -20.90 4.46
CA SER A 105 2.91 -21.89 5.54
C SER A 105 1.54 -22.47 5.90
N ALA A 106 0.46 -21.96 5.29
CA ALA A 106 -0.92 -22.26 5.65
C ALA A 106 -1.29 -21.98 7.13
N ASN A 107 -0.44 -21.26 7.86
CA ASN A 107 -0.70 -20.86 9.24
C ASN A 107 -1.80 -19.79 9.29
N THR A 108 -2.72 -19.91 10.26
CA THR A 108 -3.83 -18.97 10.49
C THR A 108 -3.49 -17.84 11.46
N GLY A 109 -2.24 -17.71 11.88
CA GLY A 109 -1.76 -16.65 12.77
C GLY A 109 -1.71 -15.26 12.10
N ASN A 110 -0.99 -14.33 12.74
CA ASN A 110 -0.81 -12.99 12.21
C ASN A 110 -0.09 -13.01 10.86
N CYS A 111 -0.76 -12.46 9.85
CA CYS A 111 -0.21 -12.33 8.50
C CYS A 111 -0.22 -10.89 8.03
N ILE A 112 0.75 -10.57 7.20
CA ILE A 112 0.99 -9.26 6.59
C ILE A 112 0.73 -9.35 5.08
N ALA A 113 0.15 -8.30 4.52
CA ALA A 113 0.06 -8.08 3.08
C ALA A 113 1.39 -7.48 2.61
N SER A 114 2.34 -8.32 2.26
CA SER A 114 3.69 -7.94 1.84
C SER A 114 3.74 -7.63 0.35
N HIS A 115 4.60 -6.67 -0.05
CA HIS A 115 4.83 -6.34 -1.45
C HIS A 115 6.04 -7.10 -2.01
N MET A 116 5.89 -7.72 -3.18
CA MET A 116 7.01 -8.34 -3.90
C MET A 116 7.89 -7.28 -4.56
N LYS A 117 7.31 -6.37 -5.33
CA LYS A 117 7.98 -5.16 -5.79
C LYS A 117 7.77 -4.07 -4.72
N PRO A 118 8.84 -3.58 -4.07
CA PRO A 118 8.74 -2.62 -2.98
C PRO A 118 7.91 -1.38 -3.36
N PHE A 119 7.06 -0.91 -2.47
CA PHE A 119 6.18 0.26 -2.68
C PHE A 119 6.92 1.46 -3.27
N SER A 120 8.13 1.75 -2.79
CA SER A 120 8.97 2.86 -3.27
C SER A 120 9.43 2.74 -4.73
N ARG A 121 9.36 1.53 -5.31
CA ARG A 121 9.74 1.24 -6.70
C ARG A 121 8.55 1.00 -7.63
N CYS A 122 7.33 1.02 -7.10
CA CYS A 122 6.10 0.81 -7.85
C CYS A 122 5.67 2.05 -8.62
N THR A 123 4.91 1.86 -9.69
CA THR A 123 3.93 2.85 -10.16
C THR A 123 2.73 2.85 -9.23
N LYS A 124 1.81 3.81 -9.38
CA LYS A 124 0.60 3.88 -8.55
C LYS A 124 -0.27 2.62 -8.70
N ASP A 125 -0.42 2.12 -9.92
CA ASP A 125 -1.21 0.91 -10.20
C ASP A 125 -0.54 -0.35 -9.62
N GLU A 126 0.79 -0.46 -9.72
CA GLU A 126 1.54 -1.58 -9.15
C GLU A 126 1.51 -1.60 -7.62
N ALA A 127 1.47 -0.41 -6.99
CA ALA A 127 1.52 -0.27 -5.54
C ALA A 127 0.28 -0.85 -4.84
N TYR A 128 -0.85 -0.91 -5.55
CA TYR A 128 -2.13 -1.40 -5.02
C TYR A 128 -2.70 -2.58 -5.81
N ASP A 129 -1.88 -3.16 -6.71
CA ASP A 129 -2.19 -4.40 -7.41
C ASP A 129 -2.07 -5.59 -6.45
N GLU A 130 -3.16 -6.32 -6.25
CA GLU A 130 -3.16 -7.54 -5.42
C GLU A 130 -2.19 -8.61 -5.92
N ASN A 131 -1.83 -8.60 -7.22
CA ASN A 131 -0.82 -9.51 -7.74
C ASN A 131 0.61 -9.09 -7.37
N ASN A 132 0.85 -7.84 -6.98
CA ASN A 132 2.09 -7.42 -6.32
C ASN A 132 2.13 -7.81 -4.85
N GLY A 133 1.11 -8.50 -4.36
CA GLY A 133 0.94 -8.87 -2.97
C GLY A 133 1.11 -10.34 -2.69
N ILE A 134 1.60 -10.62 -1.51
CA ILE A 134 1.61 -11.94 -0.90
C ILE A 134 1.17 -11.82 0.56
N TYR A 135 0.21 -12.66 0.98
CA TYR A 135 -0.29 -12.66 2.35
C TYR A 135 0.44 -13.72 3.16
N ILE A 136 1.41 -13.30 3.97
CA ILE A 136 2.36 -14.18 4.64
C ILE A 136 2.51 -13.85 6.13
N SER A 137 2.95 -14.83 6.93
CA SER A 137 3.23 -14.62 8.35
C SER A 137 4.33 -13.59 8.57
N GLU A 138 4.31 -12.90 9.72
CA GLU A 138 5.30 -11.88 10.10
C GLU A 138 6.75 -12.42 10.03
N GLU A 139 6.96 -13.68 10.41
CA GLU A 139 8.25 -14.32 10.37
C GLU A 139 8.79 -14.45 8.94
N ILE A 140 7.94 -14.88 7.99
CA ILE A 140 8.30 -14.98 6.57
C ILE A 140 8.49 -13.59 5.97
N ASP A 141 7.59 -12.64 6.28
CA ASP A 141 7.66 -11.25 5.81
C ASP A 141 8.99 -10.59 6.21
N TYR A 142 9.43 -10.79 7.44
CA TYR A 142 10.70 -10.24 7.93
C TYR A 142 11.91 -10.61 7.07
N HIS A 143 11.97 -11.85 6.59
CA HIS A 143 13.05 -12.30 5.72
C HIS A 143 12.82 -11.91 4.26
N PHE A 144 11.56 -11.95 3.81
CA PHE A 144 11.17 -11.61 2.44
C PHE A 144 11.41 -10.13 2.14
N ASP A 145 10.88 -9.20 2.94
CA ASP A 145 11.08 -7.75 2.76
C ASP A 145 12.56 -7.34 2.74
N LYS A 146 13.39 -8.07 3.48
CA LYS A 146 14.84 -7.87 3.49
C LYS A 146 15.59 -8.58 2.37
N GLY A 147 14.91 -9.25 1.45
CA GLY A 147 15.53 -9.99 0.35
C GLY A 147 16.42 -11.16 0.80
N ARG A 148 16.23 -11.66 2.04
CA ARG A 148 16.94 -12.83 2.56
C ARG A 148 16.36 -14.14 2.05
N ILE A 149 15.08 -14.12 1.69
CA ILE A 149 14.39 -15.19 0.98
C ILE A 149 13.63 -14.63 -0.21
N SER A 150 13.37 -15.49 -1.17
CA SER A 150 12.42 -15.29 -2.26
C SER A 150 11.82 -16.65 -2.64
N PHE A 151 11.08 -16.68 -3.76
CA PHE A 151 10.46 -17.91 -4.24
C PHE A 151 10.70 -18.09 -5.73
N ASN A 152 10.85 -19.34 -6.16
CA ASN A 152 10.89 -19.74 -7.56
C ASN A 152 9.50 -19.60 -8.21
N ASP A 153 9.43 -19.80 -9.52
CA ASP A 153 8.15 -19.76 -10.28
C ASP A 153 7.21 -20.91 -9.93
N ASP A 154 7.73 -22.01 -9.38
CA ASP A 154 6.96 -23.12 -8.83
C ASP A 154 6.52 -22.91 -7.37
N GLY A 155 6.91 -21.79 -6.76
CA GLY A 155 6.59 -21.43 -5.38
C GLY A 155 7.62 -21.89 -4.34
N THR A 156 8.61 -22.71 -4.71
CA THR A 156 9.64 -23.18 -3.77
C THR A 156 10.52 -22.05 -3.28
N ILE A 157 10.95 -22.12 -2.00
CA ILE A 157 11.75 -21.07 -1.36
C ILE A 157 13.17 -21.00 -1.94
N ILE A 158 13.71 -19.79 -2.01
CA ILE A 158 15.11 -19.50 -2.32
C ILE A 158 15.73 -18.74 -1.15
N PHE A 159 16.90 -19.16 -0.71
CA PHE A 159 17.66 -18.48 0.34
C PHE A 159 18.70 -17.53 -0.26
N GLY A 160 18.70 -16.29 0.19
CA GLY A 160 19.75 -15.30 -0.11
C GLY A 160 21.02 -15.51 0.71
N LYS A 161 22.07 -14.80 0.36
CA LYS A 161 23.37 -14.89 1.03
C LYS A 161 23.32 -14.57 2.53
N ASP A 162 22.44 -13.64 2.91
CA ASP A 162 22.32 -13.12 4.28
C ASP A 162 21.26 -13.85 5.11
N PHE A 163 20.75 -15.00 4.62
CA PHE A 163 19.83 -15.82 5.39
C PHE A 163 20.63 -16.66 6.40
N PRO A 164 20.26 -16.67 7.70
CA PRO A 164 20.96 -17.44 8.72
C PRO A 164 20.93 -18.96 8.44
N ASP A 165 22.11 -19.59 8.40
CA ASP A 165 22.21 -21.03 8.07
C ASP A 165 21.52 -21.93 9.10
N ASP A 166 21.54 -21.56 10.37
CA ASP A 166 20.89 -22.27 11.47
C ASP A 166 19.36 -22.25 11.40
N GLN A 167 18.77 -21.35 10.60
CA GLN A 167 17.31 -21.26 10.42
C GLN A 167 16.82 -21.93 9.13
N LYS A 168 17.70 -22.31 8.21
CA LYS A 168 17.31 -22.90 6.91
C LYS A 168 16.42 -24.12 7.05
N ASP A 169 16.69 -24.99 8.02
CA ASP A 169 15.89 -26.20 8.24
C ASP A 169 14.43 -25.90 8.62
N ASN A 170 14.18 -24.77 9.26
CA ASN A 170 12.83 -24.35 9.65
C ASN A 170 12.04 -23.79 8.45
N PHE A 171 12.71 -23.32 7.41
CA PHE A 171 12.12 -22.65 6.26
C PHE A 171 12.14 -23.48 4.97
N LYS A 172 12.96 -24.53 4.87
CA LYS A 172 13.19 -25.27 3.63
C LYS A 172 11.94 -25.87 2.97
N ASP A 173 10.92 -26.19 3.77
CA ASP A 173 9.67 -26.77 3.29
C ASP A 173 8.60 -25.71 2.98
N PHE A 174 8.90 -24.42 3.14
CA PHE A 174 8.00 -23.34 2.81
C PHE A 174 7.88 -23.18 1.30
N CYS A 175 6.65 -23.12 0.82
CA CYS A 175 6.33 -23.00 -0.59
C CYS A 175 5.07 -22.15 -0.76
N ILE A 176 5.08 -21.18 -1.68
CA ILE A 176 3.83 -20.53 -2.08
C ILE A 176 2.93 -21.58 -2.71
N ASN A 177 1.71 -21.73 -2.17
CA ASN A 177 0.76 -22.64 -2.77
C ASN A 177 0.46 -22.24 -4.21
N SER A 178 0.58 -23.19 -5.15
CA SER A 178 0.46 -22.96 -6.59
C SER A 178 -0.86 -22.31 -7.03
N ILE A 179 -1.93 -22.46 -6.22
CA ILE A 179 -3.23 -21.81 -6.49
C ILE A 179 -3.14 -20.29 -6.47
N PHE A 180 -2.12 -19.70 -5.81
CA PHE A 180 -1.88 -18.27 -5.77
C PHE A 180 -0.93 -17.78 -6.87
N LEU A 181 -0.25 -18.66 -7.57
CA LEU A 181 0.67 -18.32 -8.65
C LEU A 181 -0.09 -18.08 -9.96
N ASN A 182 0.12 -16.92 -10.54
CA ASN A 182 -0.37 -16.55 -11.84
C ASN A 182 0.71 -15.72 -12.58
N GLU A 183 0.57 -15.55 -13.89
CA GLU A 183 1.57 -14.86 -14.71
C GLU A 183 1.92 -13.45 -14.21
N ARG A 184 0.94 -12.71 -13.68
CA ARG A 184 1.14 -11.34 -13.19
C ARG A 184 1.93 -11.35 -11.88
N ARG A 185 1.58 -12.27 -10.96
CA ARG A 185 2.30 -12.46 -9.69
C ARG A 185 3.73 -12.94 -9.91
N LEU A 186 3.95 -13.84 -10.86
CA LEU A 186 5.28 -14.34 -11.22
C LEU A 186 6.20 -13.21 -11.74
N LYS A 187 5.69 -12.21 -12.47
CA LYS A 187 6.47 -11.04 -12.86
C LYS A 187 6.96 -10.22 -11.67
N TYR A 188 6.14 -10.07 -10.64
CA TYR A 188 6.53 -9.38 -9.41
C TYR A 188 7.51 -10.22 -8.58
N LEU A 189 7.36 -11.54 -8.54
CA LEU A 189 8.34 -12.44 -7.92
C LEU A 189 9.70 -12.39 -8.64
N ASP A 190 9.71 -12.36 -9.96
CA ASP A 190 10.95 -12.20 -10.75
C ASP A 190 11.63 -10.86 -10.44
N PHE A 191 10.84 -9.77 -10.31
CA PHE A 191 11.38 -8.47 -9.87
C PHE A 191 11.99 -8.58 -8.46
N HIS A 192 11.32 -9.27 -7.54
CA HIS A 192 11.81 -9.45 -6.17
C HIS A 192 13.15 -10.19 -6.16
N ARG A 193 13.28 -11.29 -6.88
CA ARG A 193 14.54 -12.03 -7.02
C ARG A 193 15.67 -11.16 -7.53
N LYS A 194 15.46 -10.48 -8.66
CA LYS A 194 16.51 -9.69 -9.35
C LYS A 194 16.87 -8.38 -8.66
N SER A 195 15.91 -7.73 -8.04
CA SER A 195 16.09 -6.34 -7.60
C SER A 195 16.07 -6.16 -6.09
N VAL A 196 15.54 -7.11 -5.34
CA VAL A 196 15.50 -7.05 -3.88
C VAL A 196 16.49 -8.04 -3.27
N MET A 197 16.52 -9.28 -3.78
CA MET A 197 17.37 -10.34 -3.24
C MET A 197 18.82 -10.27 -3.74
N GLU A 198 19.05 -10.03 -5.05
CA GLU A 198 20.40 -10.04 -5.64
C GLU A 198 21.20 -8.76 -5.38
N ASN A 199 20.53 -7.65 -5.10
CA ASN A 199 21.17 -6.35 -4.87
C ASN A 199 21.49 -6.03 -3.40
N LYS A 200 21.49 -7.05 -2.54
CA LYS A 200 21.88 -6.92 -1.12
C LYS A 200 23.12 -7.74 -0.77
#